data_3355629335ddff042f09de424414c779
#
_entry.id   3355629335ddff042f09de424414c779
#
_cell.length_a   1.000
_cell.length_b   1.000
_cell.length_c   1.000
_cell.angle_alpha   90.00
_cell.angle_beta   90.00
_cell.angle_gamma   90.00
#
_symmetry.space_group_name_H-M   'P 1'
#
loop_
_entity.id
_entity.type
_entity.pdbx_description
1 polymer ?
#
loop_
_entity_poly.entity_id
_entity_poly.type
_entity_poly.pdbx_seq_one_letter_code
_entity_poly.pdbx_strand_id
1 'polypeptide(L)'
;MADISPTRSIVDGVPTVRWDDITTSTDTPLKFAVTEQWGLAGSVQFAGTFGGSTVTLQMSNDGTNWVDIKDLQGITVSATATAMFEFTCSAAYIKPNVTGGSANNVDVIIVLRGLY
;
A
#
# COMPACT_ATOMS: atom_id res chain seq x y z
N MET A 1 -6.97 11.63 15.51
CA MET A 1 -6.83 10.44 14.64
C MET A 1 -7.53 10.71 13.32
N ALA A 2 -6.83 10.56 12.24
CA ALA A 2 -7.35 10.84 10.90
C ALA A 2 -7.39 9.56 10.07
N ASP A 3 -8.42 9.42 9.26
CA ASP A 3 -8.48 8.37 8.26
C ASP A 3 -7.84 8.90 6.98
N ILE A 4 -6.95 8.12 6.40
CA ILE A 4 -6.29 8.49 5.16
C ILE A 4 -6.89 7.68 4.03
N SER A 5 -7.70 8.34 3.21
CA SER A 5 -8.30 7.70 2.04
C SER A 5 -7.27 7.60 0.92
N PRO A 6 -7.27 6.48 0.19
CA PRO A 6 -6.41 6.38 -0.98
C PRO A 6 -6.87 7.35 -2.07
N THR A 7 -5.92 7.99 -2.73
CA THR A 7 -6.19 8.87 -3.85
C THR A 7 -5.82 8.16 -5.15
N ARG A 8 -6.79 8.05 -6.05
CA ARG A 8 -6.57 7.46 -7.37
C ARG A 8 -6.29 8.55 -8.38
N SER A 9 -5.34 8.30 -9.25
CA SER A 9 -5.07 9.23 -10.35
C SER A 9 -4.48 8.47 -11.52
N ILE A 10 -4.56 9.08 -12.70
CA ILE A 10 -3.89 8.60 -13.90
C ILE A 10 -2.97 9.71 -14.34
N VAL A 11 -1.65 9.46 -14.26
CA VAL A 11 -0.63 10.43 -14.65
C VAL A 11 0.16 9.81 -15.80
N ASP A 12 0.22 10.51 -16.92
CA ASP A 12 0.88 10.02 -18.12
C ASP A 12 0.37 8.64 -18.55
N GLY A 13 -0.93 8.41 -18.38
CA GLY A 13 -1.56 7.13 -18.71
C GLY A 13 -1.33 6.02 -17.70
N VAL A 14 -0.68 6.30 -16.57
CA VAL A 14 -0.35 5.28 -15.55
C VAL A 14 -1.33 5.39 -14.39
N PRO A 15 -2.14 4.33 -14.12
CA PRO A 15 -3.02 4.32 -12.96
C PRO A 15 -2.20 4.23 -11.66
N THR A 16 -2.44 5.15 -10.74
CA THR A 16 -1.69 5.25 -9.48
C THR A 16 -2.65 5.41 -8.32
N VAL A 17 -2.36 4.72 -7.22
CA VAL A 17 -3.10 4.84 -5.96
C VAL A 17 -2.11 5.22 -4.87
N ARG A 18 -2.42 6.26 -4.09
CA ARG A 18 -1.52 6.78 -3.07
C ARG A 18 -2.21 6.92 -1.73
N TRP A 19 -1.46 6.64 -0.69
CA TRP A 19 -1.77 7.06 0.69
C TRP A 19 -0.62 7.96 1.12
N ASP A 20 -0.92 9.23 1.39
CA ASP A 20 0.12 10.21 1.73
C ASP A 20 0.05 10.59 3.21
N ASP A 21 1.20 10.88 3.79
CA ASP A 21 1.33 11.43 5.14
C ASP A 21 0.75 10.52 6.22
N ILE A 22 1.09 9.23 6.18
CA ILE A 22 0.64 8.27 7.18
C ILE A 22 1.54 8.35 8.41
N THR A 23 0.94 8.57 9.58
CA THR A 23 1.64 8.49 10.85
C THR A 23 1.02 7.37 11.70
N THR A 24 1.81 6.71 12.52
CA THR A 24 1.33 5.56 13.29
C THR A 24 0.40 5.95 14.42
N SER A 25 0.55 7.14 14.97
CA SER A 25 -0.18 7.53 16.17
C SER A 25 -1.51 8.21 15.89
N THR A 26 -1.72 8.74 14.70
CA THR A 26 -2.86 9.60 14.43
C THR A 26 -3.67 9.19 13.21
N ASP A 27 -3.13 8.38 12.33
CA ASP A 27 -3.75 8.14 11.03
C ASP A 27 -4.04 6.66 10.80
N THR A 28 -5.19 6.40 10.16
CA THR A 28 -5.61 5.06 9.78
C THR A 28 -5.76 5.00 8.26
N PRO A 29 -4.87 4.29 7.56
CA PRO A 29 -5.04 4.11 6.11
C PRO A 29 -6.28 3.29 5.82
N LEU A 30 -7.12 3.77 4.92
CA LEU A 30 -8.34 3.09 4.52
C LEU A 30 -8.09 2.17 3.32
N LYS A 31 -8.93 1.14 3.19
CA LYS A 31 -8.78 0.16 2.13
C LYS A 31 -9.10 0.74 0.76
N PHE A 32 -8.46 0.21 -0.27
CA PHE A 32 -8.74 0.50 -1.66
C PHE A 32 -9.31 -0.75 -2.32
N ALA A 33 -10.44 -0.60 -3.02
CA ALA A 33 -11.08 -1.71 -3.73
C ALA A 33 -10.34 -1.96 -5.05
N VAL A 34 -9.78 -3.17 -5.19
CA VAL A 34 -9.09 -3.58 -6.41
C VAL A 34 -10.11 -4.09 -7.40
N THR A 35 -10.28 -3.40 -8.51
CA THR A 35 -11.25 -3.76 -9.54
C THR A 35 -10.52 -4.31 -10.77
N GLU A 36 -11.25 -4.94 -11.66
CA GLU A 36 -10.67 -5.47 -12.90
C GLU A 36 -10.01 -4.38 -13.74
N GLN A 37 -10.49 -3.15 -13.63
CA GLN A 37 -9.93 -2.03 -14.40
C GLN A 37 -8.52 -1.68 -13.95
N TRP A 38 -8.16 -2.00 -12.71
CA TRP A 38 -6.86 -1.66 -12.13
C TRP A 38 -5.87 -2.82 -12.17
N GLY A 39 -6.31 -3.98 -12.68
CA GLY A 39 -5.43 -5.11 -12.89
C GLY A 39 -5.11 -5.89 -11.62
N LEU A 40 -4.29 -6.92 -11.80
CA LEU A 40 -3.98 -7.89 -10.76
C LEU A 40 -2.50 -7.88 -10.37
N ALA A 41 -1.67 -7.15 -11.07
CA ALA A 41 -0.24 -7.06 -10.79
C ALA A 41 0.17 -5.61 -10.66
N GLY A 42 1.22 -5.36 -9.89
CA GLY A 42 1.68 -4.00 -9.74
C GLY A 42 2.97 -3.88 -8.98
N SER A 43 3.30 -2.63 -8.65
CA SER A 43 4.42 -2.31 -7.79
C SER A 43 3.96 -1.38 -6.70
N VAL A 44 4.65 -1.43 -5.56
CA VAL A 44 4.42 -0.52 -4.45
C VAL A 44 5.74 0.15 -4.10
N GLN A 45 5.68 1.45 -3.89
CA GLN A 45 6.82 2.25 -3.44
C GLN A 45 6.48 2.81 -2.06
N PHE A 46 7.37 2.57 -1.10
CA PHE A 46 7.30 3.18 0.23
C PHE A 46 8.31 4.30 0.29
N ALA A 47 7.88 5.48 0.70
CA ALA A 47 8.74 6.66 0.72
C ALA A 47 8.41 7.53 1.93
N GLY A 48 9.22 8.56 2.16
CA GLY A 48 9.00 9.52 3.22
C GLY A 48 9.93 9.31 4.41
N THR A 49 9.46 9.72 5.58
CA THR A 49 10.21 9.59 6.85
C THR A 49 9.64 8.43 7.64
N PHE A 50 10.43 7.41 7.89
CA PHE A 50 9.96 6.20 8.57
C PHE A 50 10.02 6.31 10.09
N GLY A 51 11.01 7.02 10.65
CA GLY A 51 11.11 7.24 12.09
C GLY A 51 11.18 5.97 12.93
N GLY A 52 11.71 4.88 12.39
CA GLY A 52 11.73 3.57 13.04
C GLY A 52 10.47 2.74 12.82
N SER A 53 9.54 3.19 11.99
CA SER A 53 8.32 2.43 11.71
C SER A 53 8.57 1.34 10.66
N THR A 54 7.64 0.38 10.64
CA THR A 54 7.60 -0.66 9.62
C THR A 54 6.31 -0.50 8.84
N VAL A 55 6.42 -0.50 7.52
CA VAL A 55 5.28 -0.41 6.61
C VAL A 55 5.10 -1.74 5.89
N THR A 56 3.90 -2.29 5.91
CA THR A 56 3.58 -3.57 5.28
C THR A 56 2.36 -3.38 4.40
N LEU A 57 2.37 -3.99 3.23
CA LEU A 57 1.20 -3.97 2.35
C LEU A 57 0.33 -5.19 2.66
N GLN A 58 -0.97 -4.98 2.82
CA GLN A 58 -1.91 -6.02 3.21
C GLN A 58 -3.07 -6.13 2.22
N MET A 59 -3.68 -7.31 2.15
CA MET A 59 -4.84 -7.55 1.29
C MET A 59 -5.94 -8.26 2.07
N SER A 60 -7.17 -8.14 1.58
CA SER A 60 -8.34 -8.76 2.20
C SER A 60 -9.45 -8.95 1.17
N ASN A 61 -10.25 -9.99 1.34
CA ASN A 61 -11.45 -10.22 0.52
C ASN A 61 -12.72 -9.69 1.18
N ASP A 62 -12.72 -9.53 2.49
CA ASP A 62 -13.91 -9.08 3.23
C ASP A 62 -13.76 -7.66 3.80
N GLY A 63 -12.57 -7.07 3.73
CA GLY A 63 -12.31 -5.75 4.26
C GLY A 63 -12.14 -5.70 5.77
N THR A 64 -12.11 -6.86 6.43
CA THR A 64 -12.01 -6.96 7.89
C THR A 64 -10.80 -7.78 8.33
N ASN A 65 -10.58 -8.91 7.68
CA ASN A 65 -9.46 -9.79 7.97
C ASN A 65 -8.34 -9.54 6.95
N TRP A 66 -7.17 -9.16 7.44
CA TRP A 66 -6.06 -8.71 6.60
C TRP A 66 -4.87 -9.64 6.68
N VAL A 67 -4.23 -9.87 5.54
CA VAL A 67 -3.07 -10.75 5.39
C VAL A 67 -1.98 -9.99 4.67
N ASP A 68 -0.73 -10.17 5.10
CA ASP A 68 0.41 -9.52 4.45
C ASP A 68 0.59 -10.05 3.03
N ILE A 69 0.83 -9.14 2.09
CA ILE A 69 1.12 -9.50 0.70
C ILE A 69 2.58 -9.96 0.60
N LYS A 70 2.79 -11.01 -0.19
CA LYS A 70 4.13 -11.48 -0.54
C LYS A 70 4.50 -10.96 -1.92
N ASP A 71 5.79 -10.70 -2.13
CA ASP A 71 6.27 -10.33 -3.46
C ASP A 71 6.38 -11.58 -4.35
N LEU A 72 6.87 -11.40 -5.57
CA LEU A 72 6.93 -12.49 -6.54
C LEU A 72 7.92 -13.58 -6.15
N GLN A 73 8.75 -13.34 -5.14
CA GLN A 73 9.71 -14.31 -4.62
C GLN A 73 9.27 -14.93 -3.29
N GLY A 74 8.07 -14.58 -2.81
CA GLY A 74 7.55 -15.10 -1.56
C GLY A 74 7.99 -14.35 -0.31
N ILE A 75 8.58 -13.17 -0.47
CA ILE A 75 9.04 -12.34 0.64
C ILE A 75 7.93 -11.34 0.99
N THR A 76 7.66 -11.15 2.28
CA THR A 76 6.66 -10.18 2.73
C THR A 76 6.99 -8.78 2.22
N VAL A 77 5.99 -8.11 1.64
CA VAL A 77 6.13 -6.74 1.13
C VAL A 77 6.11 -5.79 2.32
N SER A 78 7.28 -5.52 2.87
CA SER A 78 7.45 -4.75 4.11
C SER A 78 8.77 -4.00 4.06
N ALA A 79 8.79 -2.79 4.62
CA ALA A 79 9.99 -1.96 4.58
C ALA A 79 10.09 -1.09 5.82
N THR A 80 11.34 -0.73 6.18
CA THR A 80 11.65 0.22 7.24
C THR A 80 12.36 1.45 6.70
N ALA A 81 12.54 1.51 5.39
CA ALA A 81 13.15 2.62 4.67
C ALA A 81 12.57 2.65 3.26
N THR A 82 12.89 3.68 2.50
CA THR A 82 12.45 3.80 1.11
C THR A 82 12.76 2.53 0.32
N ALA A 83 11.74 1.95 -0.30
CA ALA A 83 11.87 0.69 -1.02
C ALA A 83 10.76 0.55 -2.05
N MET A 84 10.96 -0.39 -2.99
CA MET A 84 9.96 -0.70 -4.01
C MET A 84 9.88 -2.22 -4.17
N PHE A 85 8.66 -2.74 -4.30
CA PHE A 85 8.40 -4.16 -4.49
C PHE A 85 7.44 -4.37 -5.64
N GLU A 86 7.59 -5.49 -6.34
CA GLU A 86 6.60 -5.96 -7.31
C GLU A 86 5.76 -7.05 -6.67
N PHE A 87 4.46 -7.06 -6.96
CA PHE A 87 3.55 -8.00 -6.33
C PHE A 87 2.36 -8.30 -7.23
N THR A 88 1.63 -9.36 -6.90
CA THR A 88 0.32 -9.64 -7.48
C THR A 88 -0.72 -9.59 -6.36
N CYS A 89 -1.91 -9.12 -6.70
CA CYS A 89 -3.01 -9.05 -5.75
C CYS A 89 -4.29 -9.50 -6.43
N SER A 90 -4.83 -10.61 -5.98
CA SER A 90 -6.12 -11.12 -6.48
C SER A 90 -7.23 -10.93 -5.44
N ALA A 91 -6.93 -10.26 -4.34
CA ALA A 91 -7.91 -9.98 -3.30
C ALA A 91 -8.76 -8.76 -3.67
N ALA A 92 -9.89 -8.61 -2.97
CA ALA A 92 -10.83 -7.53 -3.24
C ALA A 92 -10.32 -6.17 -2.78
N TYR A 93 -9.52 -6.14 -1.72
CA TYR A 93 -9.07 -4.89 -1.10
C TYR A 93 -7.58 -4.93 -0.77
N ILE A 94 -6.96 -3.76 -0.78
CA ILE A 94 -5.55 -3.58 -0.47
C ILE A 94 -5.40 -2.32 0.40
N LYS A 95 -4.47 -2.35 1.34
CA LYS A 95 -4.12 -1.17 2.12
C LYS A 95 -2.72 -1.33 2.71
N PRO A 96 -2.03 -0.20 3.04
CA PRO A 96 -0.80 -0.28 3.82
C PRO A 96 -1.12 -0.38 5.31
N ASN A 97 -0.19 -0.91 6.07
CA ASN A 97 -0.24 -0.93 7.53
C ASN A 97 1.10 -0.42 8.06
N VAL A 98 1.05 0.60 8.89
CA VAL A 98 2.26 1.23 9.44
C VAL A 98 2.26 0.99 10.94
N THR A 99 3.34 0.41 11.47
CA THR A 99 3.46 0.09 12.89
C THR A 99 4.78 0.59 13.46
N GLY A 100 4.75 0.95 14.74
CA GLY A 100 5.94 1.37 15.47
C GLY A 100 6.45 2.74 15.06
N GLY A 101 7.63 3.08 15.58
CA GLY A 101 8.29 4.33 15.24
C GLY A 101 7.69 5.56 15.91
N SER A 102 8.31 6.70 15.63
CA SER A 102 7.84 8.02 16.07
C SER A 102 8.30 9.07 15.08
N ALA A 103 7.58 10.20 15.04
CA ALA A 103 7.87 11.31 14.13
C ALA A 103 7.94 10.83 12.68
N ASN A 104 7.09 9.86 12.32
CA ASN A 104 7.07 9.30 10.99
C ASN A 104 6.05 10.00 10.11
N ASN A 105 6.30 9.96 8.80
CA ASN A 105 5.43 10.52 7.78
C ASN A 105 5.70 9.70 6.53
N VAL A 106 4.89 8.68 6.30
CA VAL A 106 5.14 7.67 5.28
C VAL A 106 4.15 7.83 4.13
N ASP A 107 4.66 7.73 2.93
CA ASP A 107 3.85 7.72 1.71
C ASP A 107 3.89 6.33 1.09
N VAL A 108 2.74 5.84 0.65
CA VAL A 108 2.64 4.55 -0.04
C VAL A 108 2.02 4.81 -1.41
N ILE A 109 2.74 4.42 -2.45
CA ILE A 109 2.35 4.67 -3.84
C ILE A 109 2.28 3.34 -4.57
N ILE A 110 1.11 3.02 -5.12
CA ILE A 110 0.89 1.75 -5.82
C ILE A 110 0.54 2.03 -7.28
N VAL A 111 1.18 1.28 -8.18
CA VAL A 111 0.80 1.24 -9.59
C VAL A 111 0.26 -0.16 -9.86
N LEU A 112 -0.98 -0.26 -10.35
CA LEU A 112 -1.61 -1.53 -10.67
C LEU A 112 -1.76 -1.64 -12.19
N ARG A 113 -1.43 -2.81 -12.72
CA ARG A 113 -1.50 -3.07 -14.15
C ARG A 113 -2.25 -4.36 -14.41
N GLY A 114 -3.00 -4.40 -15.51
CA GLY A 114 -3.69 -5.62 -15.92
C GLY A 114 -2.74 -6.66 -16.48
N LEU A 115 -3.17 -7.92 -16.41
CA LEU A 115 -2.40 -9.06 -16.89
C LEU A 115 -2.96 -9.59 -18.21
N TYR A 116 -3.04 -8.73 -19.21
CA TYR A 116 -3.49 -9.14 -20.55
C TYR A 116 -2.81 -8.37 -21.65
#